data_a25d8d1d34e598f10b6a8c7f59729646
#
_entry.id   a25d8d1d34e598f10b6a8c7f59729646
#
_cell.length_a   1.000
_cell.length_b   1.000
_cell.length_c   1.000
_cell.angle_alpha   90.00
_cell.angle_beta   90.00
_cell.angle_gamma   90.00
#
_symmetry.space_group_name_H-M   'P 1'
#
loop_
_entity.id
_entity.type
_entity.pdbx_description
1 polymer ?
#
loop_
_entity_poly.entity_id
_entity_poly.type
_entity_poly.pdbx_seq_one_letter_code
_entity_poly.pdbx_strand_id
1 'polypeptide(L)' 'MTALPRIGAPATRALASVGITSLDDVAGRSAADLLALHGVGPRAIRILTEALAEAGFAPLR' A
#
# COMPACT_ATOMS: atom_id res chain seq x y z
N MET A 1 8.81 -12.52 -1.41
CA MET A 1 8.14 -11.26 -1.82
C MET A 1 6.65 -11.50 -1.89
N THR A 2 5.89 -10.63 -1.29
CA THR A 2 4.42 -10.78 -1.22
C THR A 2 3.76 -9.78 -2.16
N ALA A 3 2.89 -10.26 -3.03
CA ALA A 3 2.23 -9.41 -4.02
C ALA A 3 1.33 -8.37 -3.35
N LEU A 4 1.16 -7.23 -4.01
CA LEU A 4 0.20 -6.22 -3.58
C LEU A 4 -1.22 -6.76 -3.70
N PRO A 5 -2.13 -6.40 -2.78
CA PRO A 5 -3.54 -6.75 -2.92
C PRO A 5 -4.18 -5.94 -4.04
N ARG A 6 -5.42 -6.28 -4.39
CA ARG A 6 -6.17 -5.55 -5.42
C ARG A 6 -6.66 -4.22 -4.87
N ILE A 7 -5.94 -3.17 -5.18
CA ILE A 7 -6.26 -1.80 -4.78
C ILE A 7 -6.69 -0.93 -5.96
N GLY A 8 -6.75 -1.54 -7.16
CA GLY A 8 -7.10 -0.83 -8.38
C GLY A 8 -5.88 -0.33 -9.13
N ALA A 9 -6.02 -0.17 -10.45
CA ALA A 9 -4.92 0.24 -11.31
C ALA A 9 -4.35 1.62 -10.94
N PRO A 10 -5.15 2.65 -10.63
CA PRO A 10 -4.60 3.96 -10.25
C PRO A 10 -3.69 3.88 -9.02
N ALA A 11 -4.14 3.17 -7.98
CA ALA A 11 -3.34 3.05 -6.76
C ALA A 11 -2.07 2.23 -7.01
N THR A 12 -2.19 1.14 -7.76
CA THR A 12 -1.03 0.30 -8.09
C THR A 12 0.02 1.09 -8.86
N ARG A 13 -0.40 1.89 -9.83
CA ARG A 13 0.52 2.74 -10.60
C ARG A 13 1.15 3.82 -9.74
N ALA A 14 0.36 4.42 -8.85
CA ALA A 14 0.86 5.45 -7.95
C ALA A 14 1.96 4.89 -7.04
N LEU A 15 1.75 3.71 -6.48
CA LEU A 15 2.76 3.05 -5.65
C LEU A 15 4.00 2.70 -6.44
N ALA A 16 3.84 2.18 -7.66
CA ALA A 16 4.97 1.84 -8.53
C ALA A 16 5.83 3.07 -8.83
N SER A 17 5.21 4.25 -8.98
CA SER A 17 5.94 5.49 -9.28
C SER A 17 6.91 5.89 -8.17
N VAL A 18 6.72 5.40 -6.95
CA VAL A 18 7.63 5.66 -5.83
C VAL A 18 8.37 4.39 -5.40
N GLY A 19 8.45 3.41 -6.28
CA GLY A 19 9.23 2.19 -6.05
C GLY A 19 8.56 1.12 -5.20
N ILE A 20 7.26 1.25 -4.94
CA ILE A 20 6.52 0.27 -4.15
C ILE A 20 5.83 -0.71 -5.10
N THR A 21 6.37 -1.93 -5.18
CA THR A 21 5.88 -2.96 -6.10
C THR A 21 5.42 -4.23 -5.40
N SER A 22 5.60 -4.31 -4.08
CA SER A 22 5.18 -5.48 -3.30
C SER A 22 4.64 -5.04 -1.96
N LEU A 23 3.95 -5.93 -1.26
CA LEU A 23 3.43 -5.64 0.08
C LEU A 23 4.57 -5.42 1.08
N ASP A 24 5.69 -6.11 0.87
CA ASP A 24 6.90 -5.92 1.68
C ASP A 24 7.34 -4.46 1.67
N ASP A 25 7.23 -3.80 0.51
CA ASP A 25 7.63 -2.39 0.36
C ASP A 25 6.66 -1.45 1.07
N VAL A 26 5.43 -1.87 1.32
CA VAL A 26 4.40 -1.06 2.01
C VAL A 26 4.60 -1.07 3.53
N ALA A 27 5.13 -2.17 4.07
CA ALA A 27 5.25 -2.35 5.52
C ALA A 27 6.03 -1.21 6.16
N GLY A 28 5.49 -0.65 7.24
CA GLY A 28 6.14 0.41 8.00
C GLY A 28 6.10 1.79 7.37
N ARG A 29 5.46 1.94 6.20
CA ARG A 29 5.34 3.24 5.54
C ARG A 29 4.32 4.12 6.24
N SER A 30 4.41 5.43 6.02
CA SER A 30 3.44 6.39 6.54
C SER A 30 2.17 6.36 5.71
N ALA A 31 1.03 6.12 6.36
CA ALA A 31 -0.27 6.16 5.69
C ALA A 31 -0.52 7.53 5.06
N ALA A 32 -0.14 8.61 5.76
CA ALA A 32 -0.30 9.96 5.23
C ALA A 32 0.50 10.18 3.96
N ASP A 33 1.73 9.65 3.91
CA ASP A 33 2.56 9.77 2.71
C ASP A 33 1.95 9.02 1.53
N LEU A 34 1.39 7.84 1.78
CA LEU A 34 0.73 7.06 0.73
C LEU A 34 -0.53 7.75 0.23
N LEU A 35 -1.32 8.33 1.15
CA LEU A 35 -2.53 9.07 0.78
C LEU A 35 -2.24 10.32 -0.02
N ALA A 36 -1.04 10.88 0.11
CA ALA A 36 -0.63 12.04 -0.67
C ALA A 36 -0.39 11.70 -2.14
N LEU A 37 -0.22 10.43 -2.47
CA LEU A 37 -0.02 10.01 -3.86
C LEU A 37 -1.33 10.10 -4.63
N HIS A 38 -1.27 10.69 -5.82
CA HIS A 38 -2.43 10.74 -6.70
C HIS A 38 -2.82 9.32 -7.12
N GLY A 39 -4.07 8.96 -6.89
CA GLY A 39 -4.56 7.62 -7.19
C GLY A 39 -4.68 6.69 -5.99
N VAL A 40 -4.10 7.07 -4.85
CA VAL A 40 -4.25 6.31 -3.59
C VAL A 40 -5.29 7.01 -2.72
N GLY A 41 -6.37 6.31 -2.43
CA GLY A 41 -7.45 6.84 -1.60
C GLY A 41 -7.61 6.06 -0.29
N PRO A 42 -8.58 6.47 0.56
CA PRO A 42 -8.82 5.79 1.84
C PRO A 42 -9.14 4.30 1.69
N ARG A 43 -9.83 3.91 0.63
CA ARG A 43 -10.16 2.51 0.38
C ARG A 43 -8.90 1.68 0.15
N ALA A 44 -7.95 2.21 -0.65
CA ALA A 44 -6.69 1.53 -0.89
C ALA A 44 -5.90 1.37 0.41
N ILE A 45 -5.89 2.41 1.25
CA ILE A 45 -5.21 2.36 2.54
C ILE A 45 -5.82 1.28 3.44
N ARG A 46 -7.15 1.17 3.47
CA ARG A 46 -7.81 0.13 4.25
C ARG A 46 -7.41 -1.26 3.79
N ILE A 47 -7.43 -1.49 2.48
CA ILE A 47 -7.07 -2.78 1.90
C ILE A 47 -5.62 -3.13 2.23
N LEU A 48 -4.72 -2.16 2.10
CA LEU A 48 -3.30 -2.37 2.43
C LEU A 48 -3.12 -2.68 3.92
N THR A 49 -3.83 -1.97 4.79
CA THR A 49 -3.76 -2.20 6.23
C THR A 49 -4.19 -3.63 6.57
N GLU A 50 -5.29 -4.08 6.00
CA GLU A 50 -5.78 -5.44 6.22
C GLU A 50 -4.81 -6.49 5.68
N ALA A 51 -4.26 -6.26 4.48
CA ALA A 51 -3.32 -7.18 3.87
C ALA A 51 -2.03 -7.30 4.70
N LEU A 52 -1.52 -6.18 5.22
CA LEU A 52 -0.34 -6.20 6.08
C LEU A 52 -0.59 -7.01 7.35
N ALA A 53 -1.75 -6.83 7.97
CA ALA A 53 -2.11 -7.56 9.18
C ALA A 53 -2.19 -9.06 8.91
N GLU A 54 -2.83 -9.46 7.81
CA GLU A 54 -2.97 -10.87 7.44
C GLU A 54 -1.63 -11.52 7.14
N ALA A 55 -0.72 -10.79 6.54
CA ALA A 55 0.60 -11.30 6.17
C ALA A 55 1.61 -11.23 7.32
N GLY A 56 1.25 -10.61 8.45
CA GLY A 56 2.14 -10.49 9.59
C GLY A 56 3.23 -9.43 9.42
N PHE A 57 3.04 -8.49 8.51
CA PHE A 57 3.97 -7.38 8.31
C PHE A 57 3.70 -6.25 9.27
N ALA A 58 4.70 -5.37 9.42
CA ALA A 58 4.54 -4.16 10.22
C ALA A 58 3.42 -3.28 9.65
N PRO A 59 2.55 -2.71 10.50
CA PRO A 59 1.45 -1.87 10.02
C PRO A 59 1.95 -0.53 9.49
N LEU A 60 1.07 0.17 8.76
CA LEU A 60 1.33 1.54 8.36
C LEU A 60 1.40 2.44 9.59
N ARG A 61 2.22 3.46 9.49
CA ARG A 61 2.36 4.46 10.55
C ARG A 61 1.43 5.63 10.34
#